data_d5eaf08ada0f0f8d29a594d8ed66878c
#
_entry.id   d5eaf08ada0f0f8d29a594d8ed66878c
#
_cell.length_a   1.000
_cell.length_b   1.000
_cell.length_c   1.000
_cell.angle_alpha   90.00
_cell.angle_beta   90.00
_cell.angle_gamma   90.00
#
_symmetry.space_group_name_H-M   'P 1'
#
loop_
_entity.id
_entity.type
_entity.pdbx_description
1 polymer ?
#
loop_
_entity_poly.entity_id
_entity_poly.type
_entity_poly.pdbx_seq_one_letter_code
_entity_poly.pdbx_strand_id
1 'polypeptide(L)'
;MDLRVFGTVHLIYLAITLPLSVIGLVLAKKYAKSEKAKSIVLKSLGGLLLIWILINRLSQVYRYDQVRWEQIIPDSFCGMTSLVLALAVLFGKKDNAVYHFTWFLGLVGATITVLNPTFLSQGPTVFYLPTISGLLHHSVALVVVVALLMFGQIHITYQKWYCTFFGFTAYLTVGAFQMAVFGFQDSFHIAEPILSGTPLTAWVMAPIYAVGYGMVLLAIELIRRKKQKNRS
;
A
#
# COMPACT_ATOMS: atom_id res chain seq x y z
N MET A 1 -0.47 -8.55 -24.59
CA MET A 1 0.74 -9.22 -24.03
C MET A 1 0.59 -9.21 -22.52
N ASP A 2 0.21 -10.34 -21.94
CA ASP A 2 -0.06 -10.43 -20.52
C ASP A 2 1.19 -10.15 -19.69
N LEU A 3 1.02 -9.39 -18.63
CA LEU A 3 2.10 -9.08 -17.69
C LEU A 3 2.37 -10.32 -16.81
N ARG A 4 3.14 -11.27 -17.34
CA ARG A 4 3.51 -12.49 -16.62
C ARG A 4 4.51 -12.20 -15.51
N VAL A 5 4.39 -12.92 -14.41
CA VAL A 5 5.37 -12.87 -13.30
C VAL A 5 6.75 -13.21 -13.85
N PHE A 6 7.71 -12.30 -13.64
CA PHE A 6 9.08 -12.39 -14.16
C PHE A 6 9.21 -12.59 -15.69
N GLY A 7 8.14 -12.32 -16.46
CA GLY A 7 8.24 -12.19 -17.90
C GLY A 7 9.06 -10.95 -18.31
N THR A 8 9.53 -10.90 -19.57
CA THR A 8 10.43 -9.84 -20.06
C THR A 8 9.95 -8.43 -19.71
N VAL A 9 8.66 -8.13 -19.97
CA VAL A 9 8.08 -6.79 -19.68
C VAL A 9 8.11 -6.48 -18.18
N HIS A 10 7.79 -7.45 -17.34
CA HIS A 10 7.82 -7.29 -15.89
C HIS A 10 9.25 -7.11 -15.38
N LEU A 11 10.22 -7.88 -15.90
CA LEU A 11 11.64 -7.72 -15.54
C LEU A 11 12.18 -6.35 -15.94
N ILE A 12 11.82 -5.85 -17.13
CA ILE A 12 12.18 -4.48 -17.56
C ILE A 12 11.58 -3.44 -16.60
N TYR A 13 10.30 -3.60 -16.24
CA TYR A 13 9.66 -2.72 -15.27
C TYR A 13 10.41 -2.72 -13.93
N LEU A 14 10.73 -3.88 -13.38
CA LEU A 14 11.47 -4.00 -12.12
C LEU A 14 12.89 -3.42 -12.23
N ALA A 15 13.59 -3.71 -13.34
CA ALA A 15 14.94 -3.22 -13.60
C ALA A 15 15.03 -1.68 -13.70
N ILE A 16 13.94 -1.03 -14.03
CA ILE A 16 13.85 0.43 -14.08
C ILE A 16 13.37 0.99 -12.74
N THR A 17 12.25 0.48 -12.23
CA THR A 17 11.56 1.10 -11.09
C THR A 17 12.28 0.89 -9.76
N LEU A 18 12.87 -0.29 -9.52
CA LEU A 18 13.58 -0.54 -8.27
C LEU A 18 14.85 0.30 -8.12
N PRO A 19 15.77 0.35 -9.12
CA PRO A 19 16.93 1.24 -9.02
C PRO A 19 16.54 2.72 -8.90
N LEU A 20 15.57 3.21 -9.67
CA LEU A 20 15.10 4.58 -9.57
C LEU A 20 14.55 4.90 -8.18
N SER A 21 13.79 3.98 -7.59
CA SER A 21 13.26 4.12 -6.23
C SER A 21 14.38 4.19 -5.18
N VAL A 22 15.35 3.29 -5.28
CA VAL A 22 16.52 3.26 -4.36
C VAL A 22 17.36 4.53 -4.51
N ILE A 23 17.69 4.91 -5.74
CA ILE A 23 18.45 6.14 -6.01
C ILE A 23 17.71 7.37 -5.49
N GLY A 24 16.40 7.48 -5.77
CA GLY A 24 15.56 8.57 -5.27
C GLY A 24 15.55 8.65 -3.74
N LEU A 25 15.40 7.53 -3.04
CA LEU A 25 15.45 7.47 -1.58
C LEU A 25 16.83 7.83 -1.01
N VAL A 26 17.92 7.35 -1.64
CA VAL A 26 19.29 7.70 -1.24
C VAL A 26 19.56 9.19 -1.40
N LEU A 27 19.17 9.76 -2.54
CA LEU A 27 19.29 11.21 -2.80
C LEU A 27 18.44 12.02 -1.82
N ALA A 28 17.19 11.60 -1.59
CA ALA A 28 16.32 12.23 -0.62
C ALA A 28 16.93 12.21 0.79
N LYS A 29 17.50 11.08 1.23
CA LYS A 29 18.19 10.97 2.51
C LYS A 29 19.44 11.87 2.58
N LYS A 30 20.17 11.97 1.48
CA LYS A 30 21.40 12.79 1.39
C LYS A 30 21.10 14.29 1.45
N TYR A 31 20.06 14.74 0.74
CA TYR A 31 19.80 16.18 0.54
C TYR A 31 18.70 16.75 1.43
N ALA A 32 17.66 15.97 1.80
CA ALA A 32 16.58 16.45 2.67
C ALA A 32 16.99 16.41 4.15
N LYS A 33 17.85 17.33 4.58
CA LYS A 33 18.37 17.37 5.96
C LYS A 33 17.42 18.06 6.93
N SER A 34 16.74 19.14 6.51
CA SER A 34 15.80 19.87 7.35
C SER A 34 14.42 19.20 7.41
N GLU A 35 13.67 19.39 8.49
CA GLU A 35 12.30 18.87 8.61
C GLU A 35 11.39 19.42 7.49
N LYS A 36 11.60 20.67 7.07
CA LYS A 36 10.89 21.27 5.93
C LYS A 36 11.20 20.53 4.63
N ALA A 37 12.46 20.22 4.36
CA ALA A 37 12.86 19.48 3.15
C ALA A 37 12.30 18.05 3.15
N LYS A 38 12.35 17.35 4.29
CA LYS A 38 11.73 16.01 4.45
C LYS A 38 10.24 16.06 4.19
N SER A 39 9.56 17.08 4.74
CA SER A 39 8.11 17.28 4.53
C SER A 39 7.78 17.53 3.06
N ILE A 40 8.57 18.34 2.35
CA ILE A 40 8.39 18.61 0.92
C ILE A 40 8.51 17.28 0.13
N VAL A 41 9.59 16.52 0.36
CA VAL A 41 9.79 15.21 -0.32
C VAL A 41 8.61 14.28 -0.07
N LEU A 42 8.19 14.14 1.19
CA LEU A 42 7.06 13.26 1.53
C LEU A 42 5.76 13.72 0.88
N LYS A 43 5.45 15.02 0.94
CA LYS A 43 4.24 15.56 0.30
C LYS A 43 4.27 15.41 -1.22
N SER A 44 5.42 15.55 -1.86
CA SER A 44 5.58 15.28 -3.29
C SER A 44 5.32 13.81 -3.62
N LEU A 45 5.86 12.88 -2.82
CA LEU A 45 5.59 11.45 -2.95
C LEU A 45 4.12 11.11 -2.67
N GLY A 46 3.52 11.72 -1.64
CA GLY A 46 2.09 11.58 -1.34
C GLY A 46 1.20 12.09 -2.45
N GLY A 47 1.54 13.24 -3.05
CA GLY A 47 0.86 13.79 -4.22
C GLY A 47 0.96 12.87 -5.43
N LEU A 48 2.16 12.34 -5.70
CA LEU A 48 2.38 11.38 -6.78
C LEU A 48 1.58 10.09 -6.57
N LEU A 49 1.53 9.58 -5.33
CA LEU A 49 0.71 8.42 -4.96
C LEU A 49 -0.77 8.71 -5.19
N LEU A 50 -1.25 9.87 -4.76
CA LEU A 50 -2.65 10.28 -4.96
C LEU A 50 -3.00 10.36 -6.44
N ILE A 51 -2.14 10.94 -7.27
CA ILE A 51 -2.36 11.02 -8.71
C ILE A 51 -2.50 9.62 -9.31
N TRP A 52 -1.57 8.70 -9.03
CA TRP A 52 -1.61 7.36 -9.61
C TRP A 52 -2.78 6.52 -9.12
N ILE A 53 -3.17 6.61 -7.84
CA ILE A 53 -4.35 5.89 -7.37
C ILE A 53 -5.64 6.47 -7.96
N LEU A 54 -5.75 7.78 -8.13
CA LEU A 54 -6.90 8.40 -8.78
C LEU A 54 -6.99 8.02 -10.26
N ILE A 55 -5.87 8.03 -11.00
CA ILE A 55 -5.83 7.54 -12.39
C ILE A 55 -6.27 6.08 -12.44
N ASN A 56 -5.79 5.25 -11.53
CA ASN A 56 -6.20 3.84 -11.46
C ASN A 56 -7.70 3.73 -11.21
N ARG A 57 -8.25 4.44 -10.24
CA ARG A 57 -9.69 4.38 -9.94
C ARG A 57 -10.56 4.92 -11.08
N LEU A 58 -10.18 6.03 -11.68
CA LEU A 58 -10.87 6.54 -12.87
C LEU A 58 -10.84 5.53 -14.02
N SER A 59 -9.71 4.85 -14.23
CA SER A 59 -9.62 3.81 -15.25
C SER A 59 -10.53 2.60 -14.97
N GLN A 60 -10.81 2.29 -13.70
CA GLN A 60 -11.79 1.26 -13.34
C GLN A 60 -13.23 1.72 -13.57
N VAL A 61 -13.55 3.00 -13.30
CA VAL A 61 -14.88 3.59 -13.57
C VAL A 61 -15.26 3.44 -15.04
N TYR A 62 -14.29 3.63 -15.95
CA TYR A 62 -14.51 3.59 -17.41
C TYR A 62 -14.09 2.25 -18.05
N ARG A 63 -13.82 1.21 -17.27
CA ARG A 63 -13.34 -0.07 -17.78
C ARG A 63 -14.42 -0.89 -18.49
N TYR A 64 -15.67 -0.70 -18.11
CA TYR A 64 -16.83 -1.45 -18.61
C TYR A 64 -17.61 -0.62 -19.61
N ASP A 65 -18.47 -1.23 -20.40
CA ASP A 65 -19.36 -0.56 -21.36
C ASP A 65 -20.29 0.46 -20.70
N GLN A 66 -20.52 0.30 -19.41
CA GLN A 66 -21.27 1.23 -18.56
C GLN A 66 -20.34 1.92 -17.58
N VAL A 67 -20.51 3.23 -17.42
CA VAL A 67 -19.76 4.03 -16.43
C VAL A 67 -20.22 3.65 -15.03
N ARG A 68 -19.29 3.19 -14.20
CA ARG A 68 -19.54 2.72 -12.84
C ARG A 68 -18.85 3.62 -11.82
N TRP A 69 -19.49 4.73 -11.46
CA TRP A 69 -18.93 5.74 -10.56
C TRP A 69 -18.59 5.20 -9.16
N GLU A 70 -19.27 4.17 -8.71
CA GLU A 70 -18.99 3.49 -7.45
C GLU A 70 -17.57 2.92 -7.39
N GLN A 71 -16.95 2.62 -8.54
CA GLN A 71 -15.59 2.13 -8.66
C GLN A 71 -14.51 3.18 -8.33
N ILE A 72 -14.90 4.45 -8.12
CA ILE A 72 -13.96 5.50 -7.70
C ILE A 72 -13.41 5.22 -6.28
N ILE A 73 -14.20 4.58 -5.42
CA ILE A 73 -13.78 4.15 -4.09
C ILE A 73 -13.07 2.81 -4.22
N PRO A 74 -11.82 2.66 -3.74
CA PRO A 74 -11.13 1.38 -3.80
C PRO A 74 -11.87 0.28 -3.05
N ASP A 75 -11.95 -0.89 -3.66
CA ASP A 75 -12.61 -2.10 -3.19
C ASP A 75 -11.61 -3.19 -2.73
N SER A 76 -10.35 -2.84 -2.68
CA SER A 76 -9.25 -3.71 -2.27
C SER A 76 -8.40 -3.09 -1.17
N PHE A 77 -7.79 -3.95 -0.33
CA PHE A 77 -6.86 -3.52 0.73
C PHE A 77 -5.74 -2.63 0.20
N CYS A 78 -5.12 -3.02 -0.91
CA CYS A 78 -3.99 -2.28 -1.49
C CYS A 78 -4.43 -0.92 -2.04
N GLY A 79 -5.53 -0.88 -2.78
CA GLY A 79 -6.06 0.37 -3.35
C GLY A 79 -6.47 1.36 -2.26
N MET A 80 -7.22 0.89 -1.26
CA MET A 80 -7.63 1.73 -0.12
C MET A 80 -6.41 2.19 0.69
N THR A 81 -5.43 1.31 0.93
CA THR A 81 -4.20 1.69 1.64
C THR A 81 -3.44 2.77 0.88
N SER A 82 -3.31 2.66 -0.44
CA SER A 82 -2.65 3.69 -1.25
C SER A 82 -3.35 5.04 -1.16
N LEU A 83 -4.69 5.06 -1.24
CA LEU A 83 -5.48 6.28 -1.11
C LEU A 83 -5.35 6.91 0.28
N VAL A 84 -5.58 6.12 1.33
CA VAL A 84 -5.55 6.60 2.73
C VAL A 84 -4.15 7.03 3.13
N LEU A 85 -3.11 6.31 2.68
CA LEU A 85 -1.71 6.68 2.90
C LEU A 85 -1.35 7.99 2.21
N ALA A 86 -1.76 8.18 0.95
CA ALA A 86 -1.53 9.42 0.21
C ALA A 86 -2.14 10.63 0.94
N LEU A 87 -3.41 10.51 1.36
CA LEU A 87 -4.11 11.56 2.12
C LEU A 87 -3.44 11.83 3.48
N ALA A 88 -3.03 10.76 4.18
CA ALA A 88 -2.35 10.90 5.47
C ALA A 88 -0.99 11.61 5.33
N VAL A 89 -0.25 11.36 4.24
CA VAL A 89 1.04 12.04 3.97
C VAL A 89 0.85 13.50 3.60
N LEU A 90 -0.19 13.83 2.86
CA LEU A 90 -0.47 15.20 2.44
C LEU A 90 -0.98 16.08 3.59
N PHE A 91 -1.88 15.54 4.42
CA PHE A 91 -2.67 16.30 5.38
C PHE A 91 -2.48 15.88 6.84
N GLY A 92 -1.93 14.69 7.08
CA GLY A 92 -1.77 14.13 8.42
C GLY A 92 -0.59 14.72 9.18
N LYS A 93 -0.65 14.55 10.50
CA LYS A 93 0.45 14.88 11.41
C LYS A 93 1.45 13.71 11.46
N LYS A 94 2.68 14.01 11.90
CA LYS A 94 3.69 13.00 12.22
C LYS A 94 3.15 11.97 13.20
N ASP A 95 3.52 10.71 13.00
CA ASP A 95 3.22 9.58 13.89
C ASP A 95 1.71 9.37 14.16
N ASN A 96 0.85 9.65 13.17
CA ASN A 96 -0.59 9.49 13.28
C ASN A 96 -1.02 8.01 13.18
N ALA A 97 -2.25 7.71 13.63
CA ALA A 97 -2.79 6.35 13.65
C ALA A 97 -2.85 5.69 12.26
N VAL A 98 -3.09 6.50 11.20
CA VAL A 98 -3.15 6.01 9.82
C VAL A 98 -1.80 5.47 9.39
N TYR A 99 -0.69 6.13 9.71
CA TYR A 99 0.66 5.61 9.43
C TYR A 99 0.89 4.27 10.10
N HIS A 100 0.48 4.11 11.38
CA HIS A 100 0.63 2.86 12.12
C HIS A 100 -0.16 1.70 11.53
N PHE A 101 -1.30 1.98 10.93
CA PHE A 101 -2.09 0.99 10.23
C PHE A 101 -1.52 0.68 8.83
N THR A 102 -1.22 1.72 8.05
CA THR A 102 -0.96 1.57 6.62
C THR A 102 0.49 1.17 6.29
N TRP A 103 1.48 1.44 7.16
CA TRP A 103 2.88 1.19 6.83
C TRP A 103 3.17 -0.29 6.53
N PHE A 104 2.69 -1.20 7.37
CA PHE A 104 2.94 -2.63 7.21
C PHE A 104 2.08 -3.22 6.09
N LEU A 105 0.80 -2.84 6.04
CA LEU A 105 -0.10 -3.25 4.97
C LEU A 105 0.37 -2.73 3.60
N GLY A 106 0.82 -1.47 3.54
CA GLY A 106 1.40 -0.88 2.34
C GLY A 106 2.72 -1.53 1.93
N LEU A 107 3.59 -1.83 2.90
CA LEU A 107 4.85 -2.52 2.62
C LEU A 107 4.61 -3.92 2.05
N VAL A 108 3.81 -4.74 2.73
CA VAL A 108 3.53 -6.12 2.32
C VAL A 108 2.72 -6.16 1.02
N GLY A 109 1.58 -5.45 0.98
CA GLY A 109 0.69 -5.47 -0.18
C GLY A 109 1.35 -4.89 -1.43
N ALA A 110 2.03 -3.75 -1.32
CA ALA A 110 2.74 -3.17 -2.45
C ALA A 110 3.88 -4.07 -2.95
N THR A 111 4.65 -4.67 -2.04
CA THR A 111 5.73 -5.61 -2.42
C THR A 111 5.17 -6.82 -3.15
N ILE A 112 4.12 -7.45 -2.61
CA ILE A 112 3.50 -8.60 -3.25
C ILE A 112 3.00 -8.24 -4.65
N THR A 113 2.30 -7.11 -4.81
CA THR A 113 1.73 -6.71 -6.11
C THR A 113 2.82 -6.31 -7.12
N VAL A 114 3.88 -5.64 -6.67
CA VAL A 114 5.01 -5.28 -7.55
C VAL A 114 5.77 -6.53 -8.00
N LEU A 115 5.91 -7.55 -7.15
CA LEU A 115 6.58 -8.81 -7.49
C LEU A 115 5.66 -9.79 -8.22
N ASN A 116 4.36 -9.73 -7.99
CA ASN A 116 3.35 -10.56 -8.64
C ASN A 116 2.24 -9.70 -9.26
N PRO A 117 2.45 -9.19 -10.49
CA PRO A 117 1.50 -8.29 -11.14
C PRO A 117 0.21 -8.96 -11.61
N THR A 118 0.03 -10.28 -11.42
CA THR A 118 -1.23 -10.99 -11.77
C THR A 118 -2.41 -10.54 -10.93
N PHE A 119 -2.19 -9.91 -9.79
CA PHE A 119 -3.24 -9.28 -8.98
C PHE A 119 -3.82 -7.99 -9.59
N LEU A 120 -3.17 -7.44 -10.63
CA LEU A 120 -3.65 -6.25 -11.31
C LEU A 120 -4.59 -6.61 -12.46
N SER A 121 -5.44 -5.66 -12.83
CA SER A 121 -6.25 -5.78 -14.04
C SER A 121 -5.35 -5.87 -15.27
N GLN A 122 -5.41 -6.99 -15.98
CA GLN A 122 -4.61 -7.24 -17.17
C GLN A 122 -5.29 -6.69 -18.44
N GLY A 123 -4.49 -6.30 -19.42
CA GLY A 123 -4.94 -5.81 -20.71
C GLY A 123 -4.01 -6.25 -21.85
N PRO A 124 -4.31 -5.84 -23.09
CA PRO A 124 -3.53 -6.25 -24.27
C PRO A 124 -2.07 -5.83 -24.24
N THR A 125 -1.75 -4.78 -23.47
CA THR A 125 -0.38 -4.25 -23.30
C THR A 125 -0.15 -3.83 -21.84
N VAL A 126 1.11 -3.70 -21.44
CA VAL A 126 1.48 -3.15 -20.11
C VAL A 126 1.01 -1.69 -19.94
N PHE A 127 0.86 -0.96 -21.04
CA PHE A 127 0.35 0.42 -21.05
C PHE A 127 -1.18 0.51 -20.94
N TYR A 128 -1.87 -0.62 -20.84
CA TYR A 128 -3.29 -0.61 -20.48
C TYR A 128 -3.44 0.13 -19.13
N LEU A 129 -4.25 1.18 -19.13
CA LEU A 129 -4.26 2.17 -18.05
C LEU A 129 -4.49 1.58 -16.66
N PRO A 130 -5.43 0.62 -16.44
CA PRO A 130 -5.59 -0.05 -15.15
C PRO A 130 -4.34 -0.83 -14.71
N THR A 131 -3.61 -1.44 -15.66
CA THR A 131 -2.40 -2.22 -15.35
C THR A 131 -1.24 -1.31 -14.94
N ILE A 132 -0.90 -0.33 -15.80
CA ILE A 132 0.26 0.54 -15.54
C ILE A 132 0.04 1.44 -14.33
N SER A 133 -1.15 2.01 -14.16
CA SER A 133 -1.47 2.82 -12.99
C SER A 133 -1.49 1.98 -11.71
N GLY A 134 -1.94 0.72 -11.81
CA GLY A 134 -1.84 -0.27 -10.74
C GLY A 134 -0.40 -0.50 -10.30
N LEU A 135 0.50 -0.82 -11.23
CA LEU A 135 1.94 -0.99 -10.93
C LEU A 135 2.53 0.27 -10.29
N LEU A 136 2.26 1.43 -10.87
CA LEU A 136 2.86 2.68 -10.42
C LEU A 136 2.39 3.11 -9.04
N HIS A 137 1.09 3.03 -8.71
CA HIS A 137 0.66 3.40 -7.37
C HIS A 137 1.22 2.44 -6.30
N HIS A 138 1.37 1.13 -6.59
CA HIS A 138 2.01 0.20 -5.65
C HIS A 138 3.50 0.50 -5.47
N SER A 139 4.22 0.77 -6.55
CA SER A 139 5.64 1.14 -6.46
C SER A 139 5.85 2.44 -5.69
N VAL A 140 5.02 3.45 -5.93
CA VAL A 140 5.09 4.72 -5.19
C VAL A 140 4.67 4.53 -3.73
N ALA A 141 3.64 3.70 -3.44
CA ALA A 141 3.25 3.39 -2.07
C ALA A 141 4.39 2.76 -1.27
N LEU A 142 5.13 1.82 -1.89
CA LEU A 142 6.32 1.21 -1.29
C LEU A 142 7.38 2.26 -0.97
N VAL A 143 7.67 3.17 -1.91
CA VAL A 143 8.62 4.28 -1.71
C VAL A 143 8.16 5.21 -0.59
N VAL A 144 6.87 5.55 -0.53
CA VAL A 144 6.29 6.38 0.55
C VAL A 144 6.47 5.73 1.91
N VAL A 145 6.17 4.44 2.05
CA VAL A 145 6.34 3.72 3.32
C VAL A 145 7.79 3.72 3.76
N VAL A 146 8.73 3.43 2.85
CA VAL A 146 10.16 3.45 3.15
C VAL A 146 10.62 4.86 3.53
N ALA A 147 10.15 5.89 2.84
CA ALA A 147 10.48 7.28 3.14
C ALA A 147 9.94 7.73 4.51
N LEU A 148 8.73 7.33 4.90
CA LEU A 148 8.18 7.59 6.24
C LEU A 148 9.06 7.02 7.35
N LEU A 149 9.53 5.77 7.18
CA LEU A 149 10.44 5.11 8.11
C LEU A 149 11.81 5.79 8.13
N MET A 150 12.37 6.06 6.96
CA MET A 150 13.69 6.65 6.78
C MET A 150 13.79 8.07 7.36
N PHE A 151 12.73 8.87 7.23
CA PHE A 151 12.67 10.24 7.77
C PHE A 151 12.17 10.31 9.22
N GLY A 152 11.87 9.18 9.86
CA GLY A 152 11.38 9.13 11.23
C GLY A 152 10.00 9.79 11.41
N GLN A 153 9.16 9.74 10.37
CA GLN A 153 7.80 10.27 10.42
C GLN A 153 6.82 9.32 11.11
N ILE A 154 7.19 8.07 11.25
CA ILE A 154 6.48 7.07 12.01
C ILE A 154 7.41 6.43 13.04
N HIS A 155 6.91 6.25 14.27
CA HIS A 155 7.61 5.59 15.38
C HIS A 155 6.98 4.23 15.64
N ILE A 156 7.46 3.20 14.95
CA ILE A 156 6.89 1.85 15.09
C ILE A 156 7.07 1.38 16.54
N THR A 157 5.97 1.11 17.23
CA THR A 157 5.93 0.63 18.60
C THR A 157 4.78 -0.36 18.79
N TYR A 158 5.01 -1.36 19.67
CA TYR A 158 3.96 -2.31 20.02
C TYR A 158 2.75 -1.64 20.69
N GLN A 159 2.94 -0.52 21.38
CA GLN A 159 1.86 0.21 22.05
C GLN A 159 0.76 0.69 21.11
N LYS A 160 1.03 0.80 19.81
CA LYS A 160 0.07 1.23 18.78
C LYS A 160 -0.50 0.08 17.94
N TRP A 161 -0.39 -1.17 18.41
CA TRP A 161 -0.94 -2.34 17.71
C TRP A 161 -2.43 -2.21 17.38
N TYR A 162 -3.20 -1.55 18.25
CA TYR A 162 -4.63 -1.33 18.07
C TYR A 162 -4.98 -0.52 16.81
N CYS A 163 -4.07 0.32 16.30
CA CYS A 163 -4.30 1.06 15.05
C CYS A 163 -4.55 0.11 13.88
N THR A 164 -3.86 -1.04 13.86
CA THR A 164 -4.07 -2.07 12.83
C THR A 164 -5.45 -2.70 12.94
N PHE A 165 -5.90 -3.01 14.15
CA PHE A 165 -7.23 -3.56 14.39
C PHE A 165 -8.34 -2.60 13.93
N PHE A 166 -8.30 -1.35 14.37
CA PHE A 166 -9.27 -0.34 13.97
C PHE A 166 -9.23 -0.03 12.48
N GLY A 167 -8.03 0.00 11.87
CA GLY A 167 -7.89 0.20 10.43
C GLY A 167 -8.49 -0.94 9.61
N PHE A 168 -8.26 -2.20 10.01
CA PHE A 168 -8.89 -3.35 9.38
C PHE A 168 -10.42 -3.30 9.51
N THR A 169 -10.92 -3.03 10.71
CA THR A 169 -12.36 -2.90 10.96
C THR A 169 -12.97 -1.82 10.08
N ALA A 170 -12.30 -0.66 9.96
CA ALA A 170 -12.78 0.42 9.07
C ALA A 170 -12.84 -0.04 7.60
N TYR A 171 -11.83 -0.76 7.10
CA TYR A 171 -11.84 -1.27 5.72
C TYR A 171 -12.94 -2.30 5.49
N LEU A 172 -13.13 -3.25 6.42
CA LEU A 172 -14.21 -4.23 6.32
C LEU A 172 -15.59 -3.56 6.40
N THR A 173 -15.73 -2.51 7.20
CA THR A 173 -16.97 -1.73 7.26
C THR A 173 -17.25 -1.03 5.92
N VAL A 174 -16.24 -0.42 5.31
CA VAL A 174 -16.37 0.17 3.97
C VAL A 174 -16.71 -0.89 2.94
N GLY A 175 -16.07 -2.06 3.00
CA GLY A 175 -16.36 -3.17 2.09
C GLY A 175 -17.78 -3.70 2.23
N ALA A 176 -18.25 -3.91 3.45
CA ALA A 176 -19.63 -4.31 3.71
C ALA A 176 -20.63 -3.26 3.19
N PHE A 177 -20.33 -1.98 3.37
CA PHE A 177 -21.12 -0.90 2.81
C PHE A 177 -21.14 -0.92 1.27
N GLN A 178 -20.00 -1.11 0.61
CA GLN A 178 -19.91 -1.21 -0.85
C GLN A 178 -20.73 -2.38 -1.38
N MET A 179 -20.68 -3.53 -0.72
CA MET A 179 -21.49 -4.69 -1.09
C MET A 179 -22.99 -4.45 -0.89
N ALA A 180 -23.38 -3.85 0.24
CA ALA A 180 -24.79 -3.64 0.58
C ALA A 180 -25.45 -2.51 -0.22
N VAL A 181 -24.72 -1.42 -0.49
CA VAL A 181 -25.30 -0.20 -1.07
C VAL A 181 -25.03 -0.09 -2.57
N PHE A 182 -23.83 -0.45 -3.01
CA PHE A 182 -23.45 -0.35 -4.42
C PHE A 182 -23.57 -1.68 -5.18
N GLY A 183 -23.94 -2.77 -4.51
CA GLY A 183 -24.14 -4.07 -5.13
C GLY A 183 -22.85 -4.71 -5.62
N PHE A 184 -21.70 -4.41 -5.00
CA PHE A 184 -20.46 -5.12 -5.30
C PHE A 184 -20.60 -6.59 -4.94
N GLN A 185 -20.16 -7.49 -5.81
CA GLN A 185 -20.17 -8.93 -5.53
C GLN A 185 -19.25 -9.28 -4.36
N ASP A 186 -18.07 -8.63 -4.34
CA ASP A 186 -17.11 -8.70 -3.24
C ASP A 186 -16.38 -7.38 -3.10
N SER A 187 -15.94 -7.09 -1.88
CA SER A 187 -15.06 -5.97 -1.57
C SER A 187 -14.16 -6.37 -0.42
N PHE A 188 -12.87 -6.02 -0.52
CA PHE A 188 -11.83 -6.40 0.46
C PHE A 188 -11.73 -7.91 0.74
N HIS A 189 -12.13 -8.76 -0.20
CA HIS A 189 -12.13 -10.21 -0.02
C HIS A 189 -12.97 -10.69 1.18
N ILE A 190 -14.11 -10.02 1.43
CA ILE A 190 -15.02 -10.36 2.52
C ILE A 190 -15.76 -11.66 2.22
N ALA A 191 -16.25 -11.81 0.99
CA ALA A 191 -17.02 -12.98 0.55
C ALA A 191 -16.17 -13.99 -0.23
N GLU A 192 -15.25 -13.51 -1.07
CA GLU A 192 -14.44 -14.33 -1.94
C GLU A 192 -12.95 -14.33 -1.53
N PRO A 193 -12.25 -15.47 -1.62
CA PRO A 193 -10.84 -15.54 -1.27
C PRO A 193 -9.97 -14.77 -2.26
N ILE A 194 -8.88 -14.17 -1.77
CA ILE A 194 -7.89 -13.46 -2.60
C ILE A 194 -7.20 -14.41 -3.62
N LEU A 195 -7.07 -15.68 -3.25
CA LEU A 195 -6.56 -16.73 -4.12
C LEU A 195 -7.67 -17.76 -4.34
N SER A 196 -8.10 -17.92 -5.57
CA SER A 196 -9.11 -18.91 -5.94
C SER A 196 -8.72 -20.31 -5.47
N GLY A 197 -9.70 -21.06 -4.94
CA GLY A 197 -9.47 -22.41 -4.42
C GLY A 197 -8.82 -22.46 -3.03
N THR A 198 -8.63 -21.34 -2.36
CA THR A 198 -8.12 -21.28 -0.97
C THR A 198 -9.18 -20.69 -0.02
N PRO A 199 -9.06 -20.87 1.30
CA PRO A 199 -9.95 -20.23 2.27
C PRO A 199 -9.55 -18.78 2.63
N LEU A 200 -8.64 -18.14 1.88
CA LEU A 200 -8.00 -16.85 2.22
C LEU A 200 -8.93 -15.65 1.98
N THR A 201 -10.06 -15.62 2.63
CA THR A 201 -10.93 -14.44 2.73
C THR A 201 -10.34 -13.43 3.73
N ALA A 202 -10.92 -12.24 3.81
CA ALA A 202 -10.53 -11.22 4.79
C ALA A 202 -10.56 -11.75 6.23
N TRP A 203 -11.52 -12.62 6.55
CA TRP A 203 -11.67 -13.22 7.87
C TRP A 203 -10.53 -14.16 8.26
N VAL A 204 -9.96 -14.87 7.30
CA VAL A 204 -8.79 -15.74 7.51
C VAL A 204 -7.50 -14.94 7.42
N MET A 205 -7.42 -13.97 6.51
CA MET A 205 -6.22 -13.15 6.35
C MET A 205 -5.98 -12.19 7.52
N ALA A 206 -7.03 -11.65 8.14
CA ALA A 206 -6.88 -10.69 9.24
C ALA A 206 -6.11 -11.28 10.44
N PRO A 207 -6.43 -12.47 10.97
CA PRO A 207 -5.63 -13.08 12.04
C PRO A 207 -4.20 -13.44 11.59
N ILE A 208 -4.01 -13.94 10.36
CA ILE A 208 -2.65 -14.22 9.83
C ILE A 208 -1.82 -12.94 9.77
N TYR A 209 -2.41 -11.87 9.25
CA TYR A 209 -1.78 -10.56 9.21
C TYR A 209 -1.47 -10.03 10.62
N ALA A 210 -2.41 -10.16 11.58
CA ALA A 210 -2.22 -9.72 12.96
C ALA A 210 -1.06 -10.45 13.64
N VAL A 211 -0.93 -11.77 13.44
CA VAL A 211 0.19 -12.57 13.94
C VAL A 211 1.50 -12.12 13.30
N GLY A 212 1.56 -11.99 11.97
CA GLY A 212 2.75 -11.52 11.25
C GLY A 212 3.18 -10.12 11.70
N TYR A 213 2.23 -9.20 11.81
CA TYR A 213 2.48 -7.86 12.33
C TYR A 213 2.99 -7.88 13.78
N GLY A 214 2.37 -8.68 14.65
CA GLY A 214 2.80 -8.86 16.03
C GLY A 214 4.24 -9.38 16.14
N MET A 215 4.62 -10.35 15.30
CA MET A 215 6.01 -10.85 15.23
C MET A 215 6.99 -9.75 14.82
N VAL A 216 6.64 -8.91 13.86
CA VAL A 216 7.49 -7.78 13.44
C VAL A 216 7.64 -6.76 14.56
N LEU A 217 6.56 -6.41 15.25
CA LEU A 217 6.61 -5.50 16.41
C LEU A 217 7.49 -6.06 17.55
N LEU A 218 7.35 -7.35 17.83
CA LEU A 218 8.19 -8.04 18.83
C LEU A 218 9.67 -8.01 18.44
N ALA A 219 9.99 -8.32 17.20
CA ALA A 219 11.36 -8.29 16.70
C ALA A 219 11.98 -6.88 16.83
N ILE A 220 11.24 -5.83 16.46
CA ILE A 220 11.69 -4.44 16.60
C ILE A 220 11.97 -4.11 18.06
N GLU A 221 11.09 -4.52 18.97
CA GLU A 221 11.25 -4.26 20.41
C GLU A 221 12.47 -4.99 20.98
N LEU A 222 12.67 -6.25 20.64
CA LEU A 222 13.86 -7.02 21.06
C LEU A 222 15.17 -6.40 20.59
N ILE A 223 15.22 -5.92 19.33
CA ILE A 223 16.37 -5.22 18.78
C ILE A 223 16.64 -3.92 19.55
N ARG A 224 15.60 -3.16 19.90
CA ARG A 224 15.73 -1.92 20.69
C ARG A 224 16.30 -2.21 22.08
N ARG A 225 15.74 -3.19 22.80
CA ARG A 225 16.23 -3.57 24.14
C ARG A 225 17.69 -4.01 24.11
N LYS A 226 18.09 -4.82 23.10
CA LYS A 226 19.49 -5.22 22.94
C LYS A 226 20.41 -4.02 22.72
N LYS A 227 20.00 -3.03 21.90
CA LYS A 227 20.80 -1.82 21.68
C LYS A 227 20.92 -0.94 22.93
N GLN A 228 19.89 -0.87 23.77
CA GLN A 228 19.94 -0.14 25.03
C GLN A 228 20.90 -0.79 26.02
N LYS A 229 20.81 -2.13 26.17
CA LYS A 229 21.72 -2.90 27.07
C LYS A 229 23.19 -2.79 26.68
N ASN A 230 23.50 -2.61 25.40
CA ASN A 230 24.89 -2.48 24.93
C ASN A 230 25.43 -1.02 25.08
N ARG A 231 24.60 -0.07 25.49
CA ARG A 231 24.98 1.33 25.72
C ARG A 231 25.06 1.71 27.19
N SER A 232 24.52 0.87 28.08
CA SER A 232 24.67 0.96 29.54
C SER A 232 25.91 0.20 30.02
#